data_89f1b3c5f9b5032901e6f6cbcd4e6ab9
#
_entry.id   89f1b3c5f9b5032901e6f6cbcd4e6ab9
#
_cell.length_a   1.000
_cell.length_b   1.000
_cell.length_c   1.000
_cell.angle_alpha   90.00
_cell.angle_beta   90.00
_cell.angle_gamma   90.00
#
_symmetry.space_group_name_H-M   'P 1'
#
loop_
_entity.id
_entity.type
_entity.pdbx_description
1 polymer ?
#
loop_
_entity_poly.entity_id
_entity_poly.type
_entity_poly.pdbx_seq_one_letter_code
_entity_poly.pdbx_strand_id
1 'polypeptide(L)'
;EAYGSGYPKKGNCLLFMKTYPSRRRFLQEIGKGAIMGAIGPSLASELGMLPALRADEGKPGLHFGDLEPLVAFMQETPLEDLQSSIVAKISKGASVERLVSAGALANARSFAGEDYIGFHTLMAMKPALKMASLISGKSSPLPVLKVLYRNTNRIQEHGGREKEKLNHIPEAMLKGSGNQLLDFVRSRDIGGAERLLKGLVQKDRDMAFNALLEVVQEDTEVHRTVLPYRAWDMVDLVGEE
;
A
#
# COMPACT_ATOMS: atom_id res chain seq x y z
N GLU A 1 48.72 -18.52 -25.41
CA GLU A 1 47.37 -18.75 -25.98
C GLU A 1 46.39 -17.74 -25.37
N ALA A 2 45.94 -16.80 -26.23
CA ALA A 2 45.16 -15.64 -25.85
C ALA A 2 43.68 -15.98 -25.72
N TYR A 3 43.07 -15.67 -24.56
CA TYR A 3 41.61 -15.65 -24.40
C TYR A 3 41.06 -14.29 -24.86
N GLY A 4 40.40 -14.29 -26.02
CA GLY A 4 39.70 -13.15 -26.57
C GLY A 4 38.40 -12.89 -25.80
N SER A 5 38.28 -11.71 -25.19
CA SER A 5 37.05 -11.19 -24.60
C SER A 5 36.18 -10.60 -25.71
N GLY A 6 35.15 -11.31 -26.11
CA GLY A 6 34.09 -10.79 -26.98
C GLY A 6 32.88 -10.30 -26.18
N TYR A 7 32.80 -8.99 -25.92
CA TYR A 7 31.53 -8.37 -25.48
C TYR A 7 30.63 -8.14 -26.71
N PRO A 8 29.36 -8.53 -26.67
CA PRO A 8 28.45 -8.24 -27.76
C PRO A 8 28.12 -6.75 -27.81
N LYS A 9 28.14 -6.22 -29.03
CA LYS A 9 27.80 -4.83 -29.35
C LYS A 9 26.38 -4.48 -28.92
N LYS A 10 26.23 -3.26 -28.39
CA LYS A 10 24.98 -2.61 -28.00
C LYS A 10 23.93 -2.69 -29.11
N GLY A 11 22.92 -3.55 -28.94
CA GLY A 11 21.69 -3.46 -29.68
C GLY A 11 20.82 -2.36 -29.04
N ASN A 12 20.27 -1.47 -29.86
CA ASN A 12 19.30 -0.45 -29.48
C ASN A 12 18.07 -1.10 -28.85
N CYS A 13 18.04 -1.16 -27.51
CA CYS A 13 16.83 -1.43 -26.77
C CYS A 13 16.11 -0.09 -26.65
N LEU A 14 15.11 0.13 -27.50
CA LEU A 14 14.10 1.18 -27.29
C LEU A 14 13.37 0.86 -25.98
N LEU A 15 13.90 1.38 -24.89
CA LEU A 15 13.21 1.45 -23.61
C LEU A 15 11.95 2.28 -23.84
N PHE A 16 10.80 1.64 -23.79
CA PHE A 16 9.54 2.29 -23.48
C PHE A 16 9.73 2.95 -22.10
N MET A 17 10.14 4.20 -22.09
CA MET A 17 10.03 5.05 -20.90
C MET A 17 8.54 5.25 -20.65
N LYS A 18 7.95 4.43 -19.76
CA LYS A 18 6.71 4.80 -19.09
C LYS A 18 7.00 6.13 -18.39
N THR A 19 6.40 7.20 -18.87
CA THR A 19 6.39 8.51 -18.20
C THR A 19 5.54 8.37 -16.95
N TYR A 20 6.19 8.21 -15.81
CA TYR A 20 5.52 8.23 -14.51
C TYR A 20 5.02 9.65 -14.22
N PRO A 21 3.76 9.84 -13.78
CA PRO A 21 3.26 11.14 -13.39
C PRO A 21 4.10 11.71 -12.25
N SER A 22 4.34 13.02 -12.26
CA SER A 22 5.25 13.67 -11.34
C SER A 22 4.80 13.49 -9.89
N ARG A 23 5.77 13.25 -8.98
CA ARG A 23 5.63 13.11 -7.51
C ARG A 23 4.71 14.18 -6.88
N ARG A 24 4.64 15.36 -7.49
CA ARG A 24 3.79 16.49 -7.10
C ARG A 24 2.29 16.19 -7.28
N ARG A 25 1.94 15.38 -8.27
CA ARG A 25 0.55 15.01 -8.59
C ARG A 25 -0.02 14.02 -7.57
N PHE A 26 0.76 13.04 -7.15
CA PHE A 26 0.40 12.08 -6.09
C PHE A 26 0.03 12.79 -4.77
N LEU A 27 0.85 13.75 -4.36
CA LEU A 27 0.62 14.52 -3.12
C LEU A 27 -0.59 15.46 -3.21
N GLN A 28 -0.90 15.94 -4.43
CA GLN A 28 -2.12 16.68 -4.70
C GLN A 28 -3.36 15.77 -4.67
N GLU A 29 -3.24 14.52 -5.10
CA GLU A 29 -4.35 13.55 -5.10
C GLU A 29 -4.70 13.06 -3.68
N ILE A 30 -3.70 12.87 -2.78
CA ILE A 30 -3.97 12.65 -1.34
C ILE A 30 -4.74 13.84 -0.73
N GLY A 31 -4.40 15.08 -1.12
CA GLY A 31 -5.13 16.28 -0.70
C GLY A 31 -6.52 16.41 -1.33
N LYS A 32 -6.69 15.93 -2.57
CA LYS A 32 -7.98 15.93 -3.27
C LYS A 32 -8.92 14.82 -2.80
N GLY A 33 -8.40 13.70 -2.33
CA GLY A 33 -9.21 12.63 -1.72
C GLY A 33 -10.07 13.14 -0.56
N ALA A 34 -9.55 14.09 0.21
CA ALA A 34 -10.31 14.77 1.26
C ALA A 34 -11.42 15.70 0.72
N ILE A 35 -11.27 16.24 -0.49
CA ILE A 35 -12.26 17.11 -1.16
C ILE A 35 -13.28 16.27 -1.93
N MET A 36 -12.88 15.15 -2.53
CA MET A 36 -13.77 14.25 -3.27
C MET A 36 -14.72 13.47 -2.36
N GLY A 37 -14.36 13.24 -1.10
CA GLY A 37 -15.26 12.69 -0.08
C GLY A 37 -16.53 13.53 0.14
N ALA A 38 -16.52 14.81 -0.25
CA ALA A 38 -17.69 15.69 -0.18
C ALA A 38 -18.61 15.61 -1.42
N ILE A 39 -18.16 15.04 -2.52
CA ILE A 39 -18.88 15.00 -3.81
C ILE A 39 -19.30 13.57 -4.20
N GLY A 40 -18.73 12.55 -3.55
CA GLY A 40 -18.79 11.15 -3.96
C GLY A 40 -20.10 10.37 -3.80
N PRO A 41 -20.95 10.58 -2.77
CA PRO A 41 -22.12 9.70 -2.56
C PRO A 41 -23.18 9.78 -3.64
N SER A 42 -23.42 10.94 -4.24
CA SER A 42 -24.44 11.13 -5.27
C SER A 42 -24.05 10.49 -6.61
N LEU A 43 -22.81 10.60 -7.03
CA LEU A 43 -22.34 10.07 -8.31
C LEU A 43 -22.19 8.54 -8.31
N ALA A 44 -21.76 7.98 -7.19
CA ALA A 44 -21.64 6.53 -7.03
C ALA A 44 -23.01 5.83 -7.00
N SER A 45 -24.05 6.52 -6.51
CA SER A 45 -25.44 6.05 -6.53
C SER A 45 -26.00 5.97 -7.97
N GLU A 46 -25.71 6.97 -8.81
CA GLU A 46 -26.17 7.01 -10.20
C GLU A 46 -25.49 5.97 -11.09
N LEU A 47 -24.30 5.53 -10.72
CA LEU A 47 -23.54 4.51 -11.46
C LEU A 47 -23.84 3.07 -11.03
N GLY A 48 -24.77 2.85 -10.08
CA GLY A 48 -25.17 1.51 -9.64
C GLY A 48 -24.05 0.74 -8.94
N MET A 49 -23.06 1.44 -8.38
CA MET A 49 -21.86 0.84 -7.77
C MET A 49 -21.99 0.65 -6.26
N LEU A 50 -23.14 0.93 -5.66
CA LEU A 50 -23.34 0.84 -4.21
C LEU A 50 -24.11 -0.43 -3.79
N PRO A 51 -23.48 -1.30 -3.01
CA PRO A 51 -24.14 -1.79 -1.80
C PRO A 51 -24.05 -0.67 -0.75
N ALA A 52 -25.17 -0.43 -0.07
CA ALA A 52 -25.39 0.70 0.82
C ALA A 52 -24.18 1.05 1.70
N LEU A 53 -23.56 2.21 1.44
CA LEU A 53 -22.68 2.86 2.38
C LEU A 53 -23.54 3.21 3.61
N ARG A 54 -23.41 2.45 4.71
CA ARG A 54 -23.79 2.95 6.04
C ARG A 54 -22.82 4.09 6.33
N ALA A 55 -23.33 5.30 6.30
CA ALA A 55 -22.63 6.46 6.80
C ALA A 55 -22.35 6.23 8.29
N ASP A 56 -21.11 5.98 8.64
CA ASP A 56 -20.62 6.09 10.01
C ASP A 56 -20.40 7.58 10.28
N GLU A 57 -21.37 8.19 10.97
CA GLU A 57 -21.34 9.62 11.35
C GLU A 57 -20.39 9.83 12.54
N GLY A 58 -19.08 9.58 12.38
CA GLY A 58 -18.22 9.73 13.56
C GLY A 58 -16.76 10.11 13.32
N LYS A 59 -16.13 9.63 12.28
CA LYS A 59 -14.77 10.02 11.90
C LYS A 59 -14.64 9.98 10.39
N PRO A 60 -14.03 10.98 9.72
CA PRO A 60 -13.72 10.86 8.31
C PRO A 60 -12.71 9.71 8.15
N GLY A 61 -13.20 8.53 7.78
CA GLY A 61 -12.36 7.38 7.47
C GLY A 61 -11.42 7.71 6.32
N LEU A 62 -10.24 7.11 6.31
CA LEU A 62 -9.33 7.20 5.18
C LEU A 62 -10.00 6.60 3.94
N HIS A 63 -10.00 7.36 2.85
CA HIS A 63 -10.56 6.94 1.57
C HIS A 63 -9.43 6.86 0.53
N PHE A 64 -9.36 5.74 -0.17
CA PHE A 64 -8.25 5.43 -1.09
C PHE A 64 -8.63 5.60 -2.58
N GLY A 65 -9.39 6.67 -2.89
CA GLY A 65 -9.73 7.01 -4.27
C GLY A 65 -10.30 5.84 -5.06
N ASP A 66 -9.78 5.62 -6.25
CA ASP A 66 -10.22 4.55 -7.17
C ASP A 66 -9.99 3.12 -6.65
N LEU A 67 -9.15 2.96 -5.64
CA LEU A 67 -8.93 1.66 -4.99
C LEU A 67 -9.94 1.37 -3.87
N GLU A 68 -10.69 2.37 -3.40
CA GLU A 68 -11.62 2.19 -2.27
C GLU A 68 -12.61 1.02 -2.45
N PRO A 69 -13.25 0.84 -3.62
CA PRO A 69 -14.16 -0.29 -3.82
C PRO A 69 -13.47 -1.67 -3.69
N LEU A 70 -12.20 -1.76 -4.09
CA LEU A 70 -11.41 -2.98 -3.94
C LEU A 70 -10.90 -3.16 -2.50
N VAL A 71 -10.60 -2.07 -1.81
CA VAL A 71 -10.20 -2.09 -0.40
C VAL A 71 -11.38 -2.56 0.47
N ALA A 72 -12.56 -2.00 0.28
CA ALA A 72 -13.79 -2.46 0.92
C ALA A 72 -14.08 -3.94 0.61
N PHE A 73 -13.94 -4.34 -0.66
CA PHE A 73 -14.07 -5.74 -1.08
C PHE A 73 -13.12 -6.67 -0.30
N MET A 74 -11.86 -6.27 -0.09
CA MET A 74 -10.90 -7.07 0.68
C MET A 74 -11.23 -7.15 2.17
N GLN A 75 -11.95 -6.19 2.73
CA GLN A 75 -12.34 -6.19 4.15
C GLN A 75 -13.66 -6.90 4.42
N GLU A 76 -14.61 -6.82 3.50
CA GLU A 76 -16.02 -7.17 3.72
C GLU A 76 -16.45 -8.47 3.05
N THR A 77 -15.75 -8.95 2.01
CA THR A 77 -16.16 -10.17 1.31
C THR A 77 -16.03 -11.40 2.21
N PRO A 78 -17.09 -12.19 2.39
CA PRO A 78 -17.03 -13.45 3.16
C PRO A 78 -15.89 -14.34 2.66
N LEU A 79 -15.21 -15.02 3.58
CA LEU A 79 -14.01 -15.81 3.25
C LEU A 79 -14.29 -16.96 2.28
N GLU A 80 -15.46 -17.56 2.40
CA GLU A 80 -15.93 -18.63 1.51
C GLU A 80 -16.05 -18.16 0.07
N ASP A 81 -16.39 -16.88 -0.16
CA ASP A 81 -16.60 -16.31 -1.49
C ASP A 81 -15.37 -15.57 -2.01
N LEU A 82 -14.41 -15.24 -1.15
CA LEU A 82 -13.31 -14.34 -1.48
C LEU A 82 -12.48 -14.82 -2.68
N GLN A 83 -12.05 -16.08 -2.65
CA GLN A 83 -11.15 -16.61 -3.69
C GLN A 83 -11.85 -16.69 -5.05
N SER A 84 -13.10 -17.18 -5.08
CA SER A 84 -13.90 -17.26 -6.31
C SER A 84 -14.18 -15.87 -6.86
N SER A 85 -14.47 -14.90 -6.00
CA SER A 85 -14.70 -13.51 -6.36
C SER A 85 -13.45 -12.80 -6.90
N ILE A 86 -12.26 -13.06 -6.31
CA ILE A 86 -10.98 -12.54 -6.85
C ILE A 86 -10.73 -13.13 -8.24
N VAL A 87 -10.90 -14.45 -8.41
CA VAL A 87 -10.72 -15.12 -9.72
C VAL A 87 -11.69 -14.54 -10.76
N ALA A 88 -12.94 -14.28 -10.38
CA ALA A 88 -13.91 -13.65 -11.28
C ALA A 88 -13.51 -12.22 -11.66
N LYS A 89 -12.95 -11.44 -10.73
CA LYS A 89 -12.43 -10.09 -11.03
C LYS A 89 -11.25 -10.15 -12.01
N ILE A 90 -10.29 -11.06 -11.80
CA ILE A 90 -9.15 -11.27 -12.70
C ILE A 90 -9.65 -11.67 -14.10
N SER A 91 -10.60 -12.58 -14.19
CA SER A 91 -11.20 -13.01 -15.47
C SER A 91 -11.93 -11.87 -16.22
N LYS A 92 -12.39 -10.86 -15.50
CA LYS A 92 -12.99 -9.63 -16.04
C LYS A 92 -11.97 -8.52 -16.33
N GLY A 93 -10.67 -8.80 -16.19
CA GLY A 93 -9.60 -7.89 -16.53
C GLY A 93 -9.01 -7.07 -15.38
N ALA A 94 -9.39 -7.35 -14.11
CA ALA A 94 -8.71 -6.73 -12.98
C ALA A 94 -7.25 -7.18 -12.92
N SER A 95 -6.31 -6.24 -12.76
CA SER A 95 -4.91 -6.60 -12.62
C SER A 95 -4.62 -7.18 -11.24
N VAL A 96 -3.67 -8.11 -11.19
CA VAL A 96 -3.24 -8.74 -9.93
C VAL A 96 -2.56 -7.70 -9.03
N GLU A 97 -1.84 -6.75 -9.63
CA GLU A 97 -1.21 -5.63 -8.94
C GLU A 97 -2.25 -4.78 -8.19
N ARG A 98 -3.35 -4.39 -8.84
CA ARG A 98 -4.43 -3.62 -8.18
C ARG A 98 -5.07 -4.37 -7.03
N LEU A 99 -5.23 -5.69 -7.15
CA LEU A 99 -5.75 -6.52 -6.06
C LEU A 99 -4.78 -6.58 -4.88
N VAL A 100 -3.48 -6.66 -5.14
CA VAL A 100 -2.44 -6.60 -4.10
C VAL A 100 -2.39 -5.22 -3.45
N SER A 101 -2.46 -4.15 -4.23
CA SER A 101 -2.54 -2.77 -3.72
C SER A 101 -3.73 -2.59 -2.78
N ALA A 102 -4.90 -3.05 -3.19
CA ALA A 102 -6.10 -2.99 -2.36
C ALA A 102 -5.98 -3.82 -1.07
N GLY A 103 -5.39 -5.01 -1.16
CA GLY A 103 -5.10 -5.85 0.00
C GLY A 103 -4.12 -5.20 0.98
N ALA A 104 -3.09 -4.50 0.47
CA ALA A 104 -2.13 -3.76 1.29
C ALA A 104 -2.78 -2.57 1.99
N LEU A 105 -3.61 -1.80 1.30
CA LEU A 105 -4.35 -0.68 1.88
C LEU A 105 -5.38 -1.14 2.92
N ALA A 106 -6.10 -2.24 2.65
CA ALA A 106 -7.01 -2.84 3.62
C ALA A 106 -6.27 -3.28 4.89
N ASN A 107 -5.08 -3.87 4.75
CA ASN A 107 -4.21 -4.25 5.86
C ASN A 107 -3.76 -3.02 6.66
N ALA A 108 -3.21 -2.01 5.98
CA ALA A 108 -2.75 -0.78 6.62
C ALA A 108 -3.89 -0.11 7.39
N ARG A 109 -5.07 0.04 6.77
CA ARG A 109 -6.26 0.64 7.39
C ARG A 109 -6.71 -0.13 8.64
N SER A 110 -6.72 -1.46 8.57
CA SER A 110 -7.18 -2.30 9.68
C SER A 110 -6.19 -2.37 10.84
N PHE A 111 -4.89 -2.36 10.57
CA PHE A 111 -3.89 -2.69 11.58
C PHE A 111 -2.92 -1.57 11.92
N ALA A 112 -2.71 -0.59 11.04
CA ALA A 112 -1.69 0.46 11.19
C ALA A 112 -0.29 -0.09 11.57
N GLY A 113 0.04 -1.32 11.14
CA GLY A 113 1.29 -1.99 11.47
C GLY A 113 1.35 -2.65 12.86
N GLU A 114 0.28 -2.60 13.66
CA GLU A 114 0.31 -3.09 15.05
C GLU A 114 0.00 -4.58 15.22
N ASP A 115 -0.59 -5.23 14.20
CA ASP A 115 -0.95 -6.64 14.31
C ASP A 115 0.15 -7.56 13.78
N TYR A 116 0.63 -8.47 14.62
CA TYR A 116 1.73 -9.38 14.30
C TYR A 116 1.44 -10.27 13.07
N ILE A 117 0.23 -10.81 12.93
CA ILE A 117 -0.16 -11.61 11.75
C ILE A 117 -0.42 -10.69 10.56
N GLY A 118 -1.06 -9.54 10.79
CA GLY A 118 -1.35 -8.55 9.76
C GLY A 118 -0.09 -8.05 9.06
N PHE A 119 0.97 -7.69 9.79
CA PHE A 119 2.17 -7.22 9.12
C PHE A 119 2.92 -8.35 8.37
N HIS A 120 2.86 -9.61 8.83
CA HIS A 120 3.41 -10.72 8.07
C HIS A 120 2.68 -10.93 6.74
N THR A 121 1.35 -10.74 6.70
CA THR A 121 0.62 -10.79 5.42
C THR A 121 0.97 -9.62 4.52
N LEU A 122 1.15 -8.41 5.06
CA LEU A 122 1.64 -7.25 4.32
C LEU A 122 3.01 -7.51 3.70
N MET A 123 3.97 -8.00 4.51
CA MET A 123 5.32 -8.34 4.05
C MET A 123 5.33 -9.39 2.93
N ALA A 124 4.35 -10.31 2.92
CA ALA A 124 4.26 -11.37 1.93
C ALA A 124 3.66 -10.92 0.59
N MET A 125 3.00 -9.76 0.50
CA MET A 125 2.27 -9.33 -0.70
C MET A 125 3.18 -9.10 -1.91
N LYS A 126 4.24 -8.30 -1.76
CA LYS A 126 5.18 -8.03 -2.86
C LYS A 126 5.92 -9.29 -3.32
N PRO A 127 6.46 -10.14 -2.42
CA PRO A 127 7.01 -11.42 -2.80
C PRO A 127 6.00 -12.32 -3.53
N ALA A 128 4.75 -12.40 -3.09
CA ALA A 128 3.72 -13.19 -3.76
C ALA A 128 3.42 -12.65 -5.18
N LEU A 129 3.37 -11.32 -5.34
CA LEU A 129 3.23 -10.70 -6.66
C LEU A 129 4.42 -11.03 -7.56
N LYS A 130 5.64 -10.98 -7.03
CA LYS A 130 6.83 -11.40 -7.76
C LYS A 130 6.78 -12.88 -8.16
N MET A 131 6.36 -13.75 -7.25
CA MET A 131 6.16 -15.17 -7.59
C MET A 131 5.12 -15.36 -8.69
N ALA A 132 3.99 -14.65 -8.62
CA ALA A 132 2.96 -14.68 -9.65
C ALA A 132 3.51 -14.30 -11.04
N SER A 133 4.41 -13.31 -11.11
CA SER A 133 5.03 -12.89 -12.38
C SER A 133 5.99 -13.93 -12.98
N LEU A 134 6.44 -14.91 -12.20
CA LEU A 134 7.34 -15.99 -12.63
C LEU A 134 6.58 -17.26 -13.04
N ILE A 135 5.29 -17.35 -12.73
CA ILE A 135 4.44 -18.49 -13.04
C ILE A 135 3.64 -18.20 -14.31
N SER A 136 3.69 -19.12 -15.26
CA SER A 136 2.95 -18.98 -16.53
C SER A 136 1.54 -19.54 -16.45
N GLY A 137 0.64 -19.00 -17.28
CA GLY A 137 -0.70 -19.51 -17.48
C GLY A 137 -1.67 -19.27 -16.31
N LYS A 138 -2.71 -20.07 -16.22
CA LYS A 138 -3.83 -19.90 -15.27
C LYS A 138 -3.44 -20.01 -13.79
N SER A 139 -2.29 -20.60 -13.49
CA SER A 139 -1.79 -20.76 -12.11
C SER A 139 -1.02 -19.53 -11.61
N SER A 140 -0.73 -18.55 -12.46
CA SER A 140 -0.01 -17.34 -12.11
C SER A 140 -0.54 -16.62 -10.84
N PRO A 141 -1.87 -16.43 -10.64
CA PRO A 141 -2.37 -15.70 -9.48
C PRO A 141 -2.31 -16.47 -8.14
N LEU A 142 -2.04 -17.77 -8.14
CA LEU A 142 -2.16 -18.62 -6.93
C LEU A 142 -1.38 -18.09 -5.70
N PRO A 143 -0.11 -17.64 -5.81
CA PRO A 143 0.61 -17.09 -4.67
C PRO A 143 -0.11 -15.88 -4.06
N VAL A 144 -0.63 -15.00 -4.90
CA VAL A 144 -1.36 -13.79 -4.49
C VAL A 144 -2.69 -14.15 -3.84
N LEU A 145 -3.46 -15.08 -4.43
CA LEU A 145 -4.73 -15.54 -3.86
C LEU A 145 -4.54 -16.05 -2.43
N LYS A 146 -3.48 -16.81 -2.17
CA LYS A 146 -3.19 -17.35 -0.83
C LYS A 146 -2.90 -16.23 0.18
N VAL A 147 -2.10 -15.25 -0.20
CA VAL A 147 -1.74 -14.13 0.69
C VAL A 147 -2.95 -13.23 0.94
N LEU A 148 -3.72 -12.87 -0.09
CA LEU A 148 -4.93 -12.07 0.06
C LEU A 148 -5.98 -12.77 0.92
N TYR A 149 -6.18 -14.09 0.74
CA TYR A 149 -7.06 -14.87 1.60
C TYR A 149 -6.64 -14.77 3.07
N ARG A 150 -5.37 -15.02 3.37
CA ARG A 150 -4.87 -14.94 4.76
C ARG A 150 -4.97 -13.53 5.34
N ASN A 151 -4.73 -12.52 4.51
CA ASN A 151 -4.86 -11.13 4.91
C ASN A 151 -6.31 -10.77 5.28
N THR A 152 -7.27 -11.06 4.40
CA THR A 152 -8.70 -10.81 4.65
C THR A 152 -9.22 -11.61 5.83
N ASN A 153 -8.80 -12.88 5.96
CA ASN A 153 -9.16 -13.68 7.14
C ASN A 153 -8.72 -12.98 8.43
N ARG A 154 -7.47 -12.48 8.49
CA ARG A 154 -7.00 -11.78 9.68
C ARG A 154 -7.72 -10.47 9.92
N ILE A 155 -8.04 -9.72 8.89
CA ILE A 155 -8.83 -8.50 8.99
C ILE A 155 -10.20 -8.79 9.62
N GLN A 156 -10.89 -9.82 9.14
CA GLN A 156 -12.21 -10.21 9.66
C GLN A 156 -12.14 -10.77 11.08
N GLU A 157 -11.13 -11.60 11.41
CA GLU A 157 -10.87 -12.04 12.79
C GLU A 157 -10.67 -10.85 13.76
N HIS A 158 -10.10 -9.75 13.28
CA HIS A 158 -9.84 -8.55 14.08
C HIS A 158 -11.07 -7.64 14.25
N GLY A 159 -12.13 -7.87 13.50
CA GLY A 159 -13.38 -7.10 13.53
C GLY A 159 -13.69 -6.35 12.24
N GLY A 160 -12.94 -6.62 11.17
CA GLY A 160 -13.20 -6.07 9.85
C GLY A 160 -13.11 -4.55 9.83
N ARG A 161 -14.02 -3.93 9.10
CA ARG A 161 -14.08 -2.47 8.91
C ARG A 161 -14.47 -1.70 10.16
N GLU A 162 -15.14 -2.34 11.12
CA GLU A 162 -15.58 -1.67 12.35
C GLU A 162 -14.42 -1.34 13.32
N LYS A 163 -13.25 -1.96 13.13
CA LYS A 163 -12.07 -1.80 13.98
C LYS A 163 -10.84 -1.30 13.24
N GLU A 164 -11.03 -0.36 12.34
CA GLU A 164 -9.92 0.30 11.65
C GLU A 164 -9.06 1.11 12.61
N LYS A 165 -7.73 0.96 12.50
CA LYS A 165 -6.76 1.60 13.39
C LYS A 165 -6.02 2.76 12.76
N LEU A 166 -5.89 2.78 11.43
CA LEU A 166 -5.14 3.80 10.74
C LEU A 166 -5.85 5.14 10.84
N ASN A 167 -5.15 6.14 11.39
CA ASN A 167 -5.67 7.49 11.52
C ASN A 167 -5.12 8.40 10.42
N HIS A 168 -5.91 9.41 10.06
CA HIS A 168 -5.44 10.46 9.19
C HIS A 168 -4.38 11.31 9.91
N ILE A 169 -3.22 11.51 9.27
CA ILE A 169 -2.20 12.45 9.76
C ILE A 169 -2.58 13.85 9.25
N PRO A 170 -3.05 14.78 10.13
CA PRO A 170 -3.71 16.01 9.68
C PRO A 170 -2.76 16.93 8.91
N GLU A 171 -1.60 17.25 9.45
CA GLU A 171 -0.65 18.17 8.85
C GLU A 171 0.74 17.56 8.78
N ALA A 172 1.42 17.78 7.65
CA ALA A 172 2.81 17.40 7.48
C ALA A 172 3.74 18.44 8.13
N MET A 173 4.75 17.99 8.85
CA MET A 173 5.83 18.86 9.31
C MET A 173 6.84 19.03 8.16
N LEU A 174 6.75 20.14 7.44
CA LEU A 174 7.57 20.38 6.25
C LEU A 174 9.03 20.78 6.58
N LYS A 175 9.29 21.19 7.83
CA LYS A 175 10.63 21.53 8.31
C LYS A 175 11.10 20.47 9.29
N GLY A 176 12.25 19.87 9.01
CA GLY A 176 12.86 18.85 9.87
C GLY A 176 13.88 18.00 9.12
N SER A 177 14.62 17.21 9.87
CA SER A 177 15.70 16.33 9.40
C SER A 177 15.49 14.90 9.87
N GLY A 178 16.28 13.94 9.32
CA GLY A 178 16.32 12.56 9.78
C GLY A 178 16.66 12.44 11.27
N ASN A 179 17.62 13.23 11.78
CA ASN A 179 17.95 13.23 13.19
C ASN A 179 16.77 13.61 14.09
N GLN A 180 15.95 14.56 13.66
CA GLN A 180 14.74 14.92 14.39
C GLN A 180 13.70 13.80 14.39
N LEU A 181 13.62 13.02 13.31
CA LEU A 181 12.77 11.82 13.27
C LEU A 181 13.22 10.81 14.33
N LEU A 182 14.51 10.59 14.44
CA LEU A 182 15.10 9.73 15.45
C LEU A 182 14.81 10.23 16.86
N ASP A 183 14.90 11.55 17.10
CA ASP A 183 14.58 12.16 18.41
C ASP A 183 13.11 11.96 18.79
N PHE A 184 12.18 12.11 17.87
CA PHE A 184 10.76 11.82 18.09
C PHE A 184 10.52 10.36 18.44
N VAL A 185 11.19 9.42 17.74
CA VAL A 185 11.07 8.00 18.02
C VAL A 185 11.63 7.66 19.40
N ARG A 186 12.81 8.19 19.78
CA ARG A 186 13.44 8.01 21.10
C ARG A 186 12.57 8.57 22.23
N SER A 187 11.94 9.70 22.01
CA SER A 187 11.01 10.32 22.97
C SER A 187 9.61 9.70 22.96
N ARG A 188 9.34 8.75 22.07
CA ARG A 188 8.00 8.13 21.85
C ARG A 188 6.91 9.14 21.44
N ASP A 189 7.30 10.23 20.81
CA ASP A 189 6.36 11.16 20.17
C ASP A 189 5.96 10.62 18.79
N ILE A 190 5.01 9.69 18.78
CA ILE A 190 4.51 9.03 17.57
C ILE A 190 3.91 10.09 16.61
N GLY A 191 3.10 10.99 17.13
CA GLY A 191 2.45 12.02 16.31
C GLY A 191 3.46 12.98 15.67
N GLY A 192 4.53 13.35 16.37
CA GLY A 192 5.64 14.13 15.83
C GLY A 192 6.39 13.38 14.73
N ALA A 193 6.70 12.10 14.97
CA ALA A 193 7.38 11.24 14.02
C ALA A 193 6.56 11.07 12.71
N GLU A 194 5.27 10.77 12.81
CA GLU A 194 4.37 10.61 11.66
C GLU A 194 4.26 11.90 10.82
N ARG A 195 4.05 13.04 11.46
CA ARG A 195 3.95 14.33 10.76
C ARG A 195 5.26 14.71 10.07
N LEU A 196 6.40 14.46 10.74
CA LEU A 196 7.70 14.70 10.13
C LEU A 196 7.98 13.75 8.97
N LEU A 197 7.74 12.45 9.14
CA LEU A 197 7.92 11.46 8.07
C LEU A 197 7.05 11.82 6.85
N LYS A 198 5.78 12.17 7.06
CA LYS A 198 4.89 12.67 6.01
C LYS A 198 5.50 13.87 5.28
N GLY A 199 6.07 14.84 6.01
CA GLY A 199 6.73 16.01 5.42
C GLY A 199 7.98 15.66 4.63
N LEU A 200 8.79 14.71 5.12
CA LEU A 200 9.98 14.22 4.42
C LEU A 200 9.60 13.50 3.11
N VAL A 201 8.60 12.61 3.15
CA VAL A 201 8.07 11.91 1.96
C VAL A 201 7.58 12.91 0.91
N GLN A 202 6.87 13.97 1.34
CA GLN A 202 6.39 15.02 0.45
C GLN A 202 7.52 15.80 -0.24
N LYS A 203 8.64 15.94 0.44
CA LYS A 203 9.82 16.67 -0.06
C LYS A 203 10.68 15.80 -0.96
N ASP A 204 11.08 14.65 -0.47
CA ASP A 204 11.89 13.67 -1.18
C ASP A 204 11.72 12.29 -0.53
N ARG A 205 11.23 11.34 -1.32
CA ARG A 205 10.92 9.99 -0.86
C ARG A 205 12.16 9.20 -0.46
N ASP A 206 13.25 9.35 -1.20
CA ASP A 206 14.49 8.63 -0.93
C ASP A 206 15.16 9.17 0.33
N MET A 207 15.09 10.48 0.54
CA MET A 207 15.54 11.11 1.77
C MET A 207 14.70 10.65 2.99
N ALA A 208 13.40 10.51 2.83
CA ALA A 208 12.52 10.00 3.88
C ALA A 208 12.86 8.56 4.25
N PHE A 209 13.12 7.71 3.25
CA PHE A 209 13.55 6.34 3.50
C PHE A 209 14.89 6.27 4.21
N ASN A 210 15.86 7.07 3.80
CA ASN A 210 17.16 7.16 4.47
C ASN A 210 17.02 7.60 5.94
N ALA A 211 16.12 8.54 6.23
CA ALA A 211 15.82 8.94 7.60
C ALA A 211 15.21 7.79 8.43
N LEU A 212 14.36 6.95 7.83
CA LEU A 212 13.84 5.74 8.48
C LEU A 212 14.94 4.71 8.76
N LEU A 213 15.95 4.58 7.89
CA LEU A 213 17.06 3.65 8.13
C LEU A 213 17.86 4.00 9.38
N GLU A 214 18.02 5.28 9.69
CA GLU A 214 18.65 5.71 10.95
C GLU A 214 17.85 5.24 12.17
N VAL A 215 16.51 5.30 12.10
CA VAL A 215 15.64 4.77 13.17
C VAL A 215 15.73 3.24 13.27
N VAL A 216 15.83 2.54 12.16
CA VAL A 216 15.96 1.08 12.11
C VAL A 216 17.26 0.62 12.78
N GLN A 217 18.35 1.38 12.66
CA GLN A 217 19.64 1.03 13.25
C GLN A 217 19.66 1.07 14.79
N GLU A 218 18.69 1.72 15.43
CA GLU A 218 18.60 1.77 16.89
C GLU A 218 18.31 0.41 17.53
N ASP A 219 17.76 -0.52 16.76
CA ASP A 219 17.43 -1.86 17.25
C ASP A 219 17.54 -2.88 16.10
N THR A 220 18.26 -3.95 16.31
CA THR A 220 18.56 -4.97 15.30
C THR A 220 17.47 -6.04 15.12
N GLU A 221 16.24 -5.75 15.55
CA GLU A 221 15.11 -6.67 15.43
C GLU A 221 14.66 -6.78 13.95
N VAL A 222 14.43 -8.02 13.50
CA VAL A 222 14.14 -8.36 12.09
C VAL A 222 12.92 -7.61 11.56
N HIS A 223 11.85 -7.52 12.35
CA HIS A 223 10.61 -6.89 11.92
C HIS A 223 10.77 -5.37 11.73
N ARG A 224 11.60 -4.73 12.54
CA ARG A 224 11.95 -3.32 12.36
C ARG A 224 12.66 -3.02 11.05
N THR A 225 13.46 -3.97 10.57
CA THR A 225 14.13 -3.85 9.28
C THR A 225 13.19 -4.14 8.11
N VAL A 226 12.43 -5.22 8.20
CA VAL A 226 11.66 -5.74 7.07
C VAL A 226 10.37 -4.94 6.85
N LEU A 227 9.68 -4.51 7.91
CA LEU A 227 8.40 -3.80 7.77
C LEU A 227 8.53 -2.45 7.05
N PRO A 228 9.46 -1.54 7.40
CA PRO A 228 9.67 -0.30 6.65
C PRO A 228 10.01 -0.54 5.18
N TYR A 229 10.88 -1.51 4.91
CA TYR A 229 11.26 -1.87 3.55
C TYR A 229 10.04 -2.36 2.73
N ARG A 230 9.21 -3.23 3.31
CA ARG A 230 8.01 -3.75 2.64
C ARG A 230 6.89 -2.70 2.53
N ALA A 231 6.77 -1.81 3.50
CA ALA A 231 5.88 -0.66 3.38
C ALA A 231 6.29 0.23 2.18
N TRP A 232 7.60 0.46 2.01
CA TRP A 232 8.12 1.20 0.86
C TRP A 232 7.86 0.50 -0.48
N ASP A 233 8.02 -0.83 -0.53
CA ASP A 233 7.62 -1.64 -1.70
C ASP A 233 6.13 -1.45 -2.05
N MET A 234 5.25 -1.28 -1.05
CA MET A 234 3.82 -1.05 -1.28
C MET A 234 3.53 0.35 -1.80
N VAL A 235 4.27 1.37 -1.34
CA VAL A 235 4.15 2.73 -1.88
C VAL A 235 4.38 2.76 -3.39
N ASP A 236 5.30 1.93 -3.92
CA ASP A 236 5.51 1.80 -5.37
C ASP A 236 4.29 1.25 -6.11
N LEU A 237 3.50 0.42 -5.46
CA LEU A 237 2.30 -0.19 -6.06
C LEU A 237 1.06 0.70 -5.93
N VAL A 238 0.96 1.46 -4.85
CA VAL A 238 -0.25 2.22 -4.46
C VAL A 238 -0.12 3.69 -4.84
N GLY A 239 1.09 4.21 -4.90
CA GLY A 239 1.38 5.63 -4.86
C GLY A 239 1.27 6.42 -6.15
N GLU A 240 0.86 5.84 -7.26
CA GLU A 240 0.91 6.52 -8.56
C GLU A 240 -0.44 6.63 -9.29
N GLU A 241 -1.55 6.26 -8.67
CA GLU A 241 -2.91 6.43 -9.22
C GLU A 241 -3.80 7.33 -8.37
#